data_0bc4ad268a6fa4b0656ea430ef79901e
#
_entry.id   0bc4ad268a6fa4b0656ea430ef79901e
#
_cell.length_a   1.000
_cell.length_b   1.000
_cell.length_c   1.000
_cell.angle_alpha   90.00
_cell.angle_beta   90.00
_cell.angle_gamma   90.00
#
_symmetry.space_group_name_H-M   'P 1'
#
loop_
_entity.id
_entity.type
_entity.pdbx_description
1 polymer ?
#
loop_
_entity_poly.entity_id
_entity_poly.type
_entity_poly.pdbx_seq_one_letter_code
_entity_poly.pdbx_strand_id
1 'polypeptide(L)'
;FKTSGNMDVNKLMAELERKHPGESEYLQAVREVLMTVEEAYNQHPEFEANRIAERIVEPDRIFTFKVVWVDDKGDVQVNLGYRIQFNNAIGPYKGGLRFHPSVNPSILKFLGFEQIFKNALTTLPMGGAKGGSDFNPKGKSDREVMRFCQAFMVELWRHIGPETDVPAGDIGVGGREI
;
A
#
# COMPACT_ATOMS: atom_id res chain seq x y z
N PHE A 1 -13.03 33.18 -11.30
CA PHE A 1 -12.68 32.62 -9.98
C PHE A 1 -13.78 31.61 -9.63
N LYS A 2 -13.48 30.30 -9.72
CA LYS A 2 -14.37 29.29 -9.17
C LYS A 2 -14.28 29.40 -7.66
N THR A 3 -15.41 29.66 -7.02
CA THR A 3 -15.54 29.51 -5.58
C THR A 3 -15.09 28.09 -5.23
N SER A 4 -14.04 27.97 -4.42
CA SER A 4 -13.62 26.67 -3.89
C SER A 4 -14.80 26.15 -3.05
N GLY A 5 -15.48 25.14 -3.59
CA GLY A 5 -16.50 24.41 -2.84
C GLY A 5 -15.84 23.63 -1.71
N ASN A 6 -16.62 23.24 -0.72
CA ASN A 6 -16.17 22.30 0.28
C ASN A 6 -15.94 20.91 -0.33
N MET A 7 -15.11 20.08 0.30
CA MET A 7 -14.99 18.66 -0.04
C MET A 7 -16.38 18.01 0.10
N ASP A 8 -16.77 17.26 -0.93
CA ASP A 8 -17.96 16.42 -0.90
C ASP A 8 -17.52 14.96 -0.85
N VAL A 9 -17.53 14.38 0.34
CA VAL A 9 -17.10 13.00 0.58
C VAL A 9 -17.91 12.00 -0.26
N ASN A 10 -19.21 12.19 -0.38
CA ASN A 10 -20.05 11.26 -1.14
C ASN A 10 -19.74 11.28 -2.63
N LYS A 11 -19.51 12.45 -3.18
CA LYS A 11 -19.11 12.60 -4.59
C LYS A 11 -17.75 11.97 -4.86
N LEU A 12 -16.76 12.24 -4.00
CA LEU A 12 -15.42 11.68 -4.12
C LEU A 12 -15.47 10.15 -4.01
N MET A 13 -16.22 9.62 -3.05
CA MET A 13 -16.38 8.17 -2.89
C MET A 13 -17.05 7.51 -4.10
N ALA A 14 -18.07 8.13 -4.69
CA ALA A 14 -18.70 7.61 -5.90
C ALA A 14 -17.71 7.54 -7.10
N GLU A 15 -16.83 8.51 -7.22
CA GLU A 15 -15.77 8.48 -8.24
C GLU A 15 -14.75 7.36 -7.98
N LEU A 16 -14.34 7.17 -6.72
CA LEU A 16 -13.41 6.11 -6.33
C LEU A 16 -14.01 4.71 -6.53
N GLU A 17 -15.26 4.51 -6.16
CA GLU A 17 -15.96 3.24 -6.36
C GLU A 17 -16.03 2.86 -7.84
N ARG A 18 -16.24 3.85 -8.72
CA ARG A 18 -16.23 3.64 -10.16
C ARG A 18 -14.85 3.27 -10.71
N LYS A 19 -13.79 3.86 -10.16
CA LYS A 19 -12.39 3.61 -10.57
C LYS A 19 -11.83 2.31 -10.01
N HIS A 20 -12.26 1.94 -8.81
CA HIS A 20 -11.71 0.81 -8.04
C HIS A 20 -12.84 -0.18 -7.65
N PRO A 21 -13.55 -0.76 -8.63
CA PRO A 21 -14.69 -1.64 -8.34
C PRO A 21 -14.23 -2.90 -7.57
N GLY A 22 -15.00 -3.27 -6.54
CA GLY A 22 -14.74 -4.48 -5.75
C GLY A 22 -13.62 -4.36 -4.71
N GLU A 23 -13.00 -3.21 -4.56
CA GLU A 23 -11.93 -2.98 -3.57
C GLU A 23 -12.52 -2.45 -2.24
N SER A 24 -13.35 -3.28 -1.59
CA SER A 24 -14.18 -2.87 -0.45
C SER A 24 -13.37 -2.41 0.76
N GLU A 25 -12.28 -3.10 1.09
CA GLU A 25 -11.44 -2.74 2.24
C GLU A 25 -10.79 -1.37 2.05
N TYR A 26 -10.27 -1.11 0.87
CA TYR A 26 -9.68 0.19 0.52
C TYR A 26 -10.73 1.31 0.55
N LEU A 27 -11.85 1.11 -0.12
CA LEU A 27 -12.92 2.10 -0.22
C LEU A 27 -13.53 2.42 1.14
N GLN A 28 -13.71 1.43 2.00
CA GLN A 28 -14.20 1.65 3.37
C GLN A 28 -13.22 2.49 4.19
N ALA A 29 -11.94 2.16 4.16
CA ALA A 29 -10.91 2.90 4.91
C ALA A 29 -10.83 4.37 4.46
N VAL A 30 -10.89 4.62 3.15
CA VAL A 30 -10.91 5.98 2.60
C VAL A 30 -12.14 6.75 3.08
N ARG A 31 -13.32 6.13 3.03
CA ARG A 31 -14.56 6.76 3.50
C ARG A 31 -14.47 7.18 4.97
N GLU A 32 -14.03 6.27 5.83
CA GLU A 32 -13.91 6.52 7.27
C GLU A 32 -12.97 7.69 7.57
N VAL A 33 -11.80 7.73 6.93
CA VAL A 33 -10.85 8.83 7.12
C VAL A 33 -11.41 10.15 6.58
N LEU A 34 -11.96 10.16 5.37
CA LEU A 34 -12.49 11.40 4.78
C LEU A 34 -13.63 11.98 5.60
N MET A 35 -14.54 11.15 6.11
CA MET A 35 -15.63 11.62 7.00
C MET A 35 -15.09 12.20 8.31
N THR A 36 -14.01 11.62 8.83
CA THR A 36 -13.39 12.10 10.08
C THR A 36 -12.71 13.46 9.92
N VAL A 37 -12.07 13.70 8.76
CA VAL A 37 -11.29 14.92 8.52
C VAL A 37 -12.07 16.02 7.79
N GLU A 38 -13.29 15.76 7.33
CA GLU A 38 -14.07 16.66 6.47
C GLU A 38 -14.20 18.07 7.05
N GLU A 39 -14.56 18.19 8.33
CA GLU A 39 -14.72 19.48 8.98
C GLU A 39 -13.41 20.27 9.03
N ALA A 40 -12.33 19.62 9.46
CA ALA A 40 -11.01 20.25 9.52
C ALA A 40 -10.48 20.60 8.11
N TYR A 41 -10.70 19.73 7.13
CA TYR A 41 -10.32 19.98 5.74
C TYR A 41 -11.01 21.23 5.17
N ASN A 42 -12.32 21.38 5.43
CA ASN A 42 -13.11 22.48 4.90
C ASN A 42 -12.80 23.84 5.55
N GLN A 43 -12.04 23.86 6.67
CA GLN A 43 -11.49 25.10 7.24
C GLN A 43 -10.30 25.64 6.44
N HIS A 44 -9.78 24.88 5.49
CA HIS A 44 -8.63 25.19 4.67
C HIS A 44 -8.99 25.20 3.16
N PRO A 45 -9.52 26.31 2.63
CA PRO A 45 -9.93 26.40 1.22
C PRO A 45 -8.81 26.06 0.22
N GLU A 46 -7.56 26.26 0.62
CA GLU A 46 -6.38 25.92 -0.17
C GLU A 46 -6.25 24.41 -0.38
N PHE A 47 -6.78 23.57 0.50
CA PHE A 47 -6.75 22.12 0.34
C PHE A 47 -7.63 21.69 -0.84
N GLU A 48 -8.84 22.23 -0.93
CA GLU A 48 -9.75 21.94 -2.04
C GLU A 48 -9.22 22.52 -3.36
N ALA A 49 -8.67 23.74 -3.32
CA ALA A 49 -8.07 24.38 -4.50
C ALA A 49 -6.91 23.57 -5.08
N ASN A 50 -6.17 22.84 -4.25
CA ASN A 50 -5.07 21.96 -4.63
C ASN A 50 -5.48 20.48 -4.76
N ARG A 51 -6.75 20.17 -4.62
CA ARG A 51 -7.32 18.81 -4.71
C ARG A 51 -6.60 17.81 -3.81
N ILE A 52 -6.33 18.21 -2.56
CA ILE A 52 -5.55 17.39 -1.62
C ILE A 52 -6.28 16.07 -1.32
N ALA A 53 -7.61 16.09 -1.16
CA ALA A 53 -8.38 14.89 -0.88
C ALA A 53 -8.21 13.85 -2.00
N GLU A 54 -8.38 14.24 -3.27
CA GLU A 54 -8.23 13.32 -4.41
C GLU A 54 -6.78 12.82 -4.56
N ARG A 55 -5.80 13.64 -4.22
CA ARG A 55 -4.38 13.26 -4.29
C ARG A 55 -3.96 12.30 -3.20
N ILE A 56 -4.52 12.43 -2.00
CA ILE A 56 -4.13 11.59 -0.86
C ILE A 56 -4.80 10.22 -0.87
N VAL A 57 -5.96 10.09 -1.50
CA VAL A 57 -6.69 8.81 -1.55
C VAL A 57 -6.21 7.88 -2.65
N GLU A 58 -5.53 8.39 -3.67
CA GLU A 58 -4.95 7.56 -4.74
C GLU A 58 -3.48 7.26 -4.46
N PRO A 59 -3.02 6.02 -4.64
CA PRO A 59 -1.59 5.71 -4.55
C PRO A 59 -0.81 6.34 -5.71
N ASP A 60 0.45 6.70 -5.45
CA ASP A 60 1.33 7.24 -6.48
C ASP A 60 1.67 6.18 -7.53
N ARG A 61 2.00 4.95 -7.09
CA ARG A 61 2.38 3.83 -7.96
C ARG A 61 2.00 2.50 -7.36
N ILE A 62 1.65 1.57 -8.24
CA ILE A 62 1.41 0.17 -7.89
C ILE A 62 2.24 -0.70 -8.80
N PHE A 63 3.08 -1.56 -8.21
CA PHE A 63 3.82 -2.60 -8.91
C PHE A 63 3.17 -3.94 -8.62
N THR A 64 2.80 -4.65 -9.68
CA THR A 64 2.28 -6.03 -9.62
C THR A 64 3.15 -6.91 -10.47
N PHE A 65 3.62 -8.03 -9.92
CA PHE A 65 4.53 -8.93 -10.63
C PHE A 65 4.29 -10.38 -10.23
N LYS A 66 4.64 -11.28 -11.15
CA LYS A 66 4.67 -12.72 -10.85
C LYS A 66 5.92 -13.05 -10.06
N VAL A 67 5.77 -13.95 -9.10
CA VAL A 67 6.87 -14.57 -8.36
C VAL A 67 6.84 -16.07 -8.65
N VAL A 68 7.79 -16.54 -9.42
CA VAL A 68 7.92 -17.95 -9.80
C VAL A 68 9.05 -18.58 -8.98
N TRP A 69 8.74 -19.65 -8.26
CA TRP A 69 9.69 -20.33 -7.40
C TRP A 69 9.43 -21.84 -7.40
N VAL A 70 10.39 -22.63 -6.90
CA VAL A 70 10.30 -24.08 -6.88
C VAL A 70 10.21 -24.56 -5.43
N ASP A 71 9.25 -25.42 -5.14
CA ASP A 71 9.10 -26.02 -3.82
C ASP A 71 10.09 -27.18 -3.55
N ASP A 72 10.04 -27.77 -2.36
CA ASP A 72 10.96 -28.85 -1.97
C ASP A 72 10.69 -30.16 -2.71
N LYS A 73 9.54 -30.29 -3.37
CA LYS A 73 9.20 -31.44 -4.23
C LYS A 73 9.71 -31.28 -5.67
N GLY A 74 10.18 -30.08 -6.02
CA GLY A 74 10.58 -29.74 -7.38
C GLY A 74 9.45 -29.16 -8.23
N ASP A 75 8.29 -28.92 -7.66
CA ASP A 75 7.15 -28.36 -8.37
C ASP A 75 7.27 -26.83 -8.50
N VAL A 76 6.92 -26.33 -9.68
CA VAL A 76 6.91 -24.87 -9.93
C VAL A 76 5.67 -24.25 -9.32
N GLN A 77 5.89 -23.24 -8.50
CA GLN A 77 4.85 -22.44 -7.85
C GLN A 77 4.82 -21.03 -8.44
N VAL A 78 3.63 -20.45 -8.51
CA VAL A 78 3.42 -19.07 -9.00
C VAL A 78 2.60 -18.30 -7.99
N ASN A 79 3.17 -17.22 -7.49
CA ASN A 79 2.48 -16.26 -6.64
C ASN A 79 2.46 -14.88 -7.30
N LEU A 80 1.62 -13.99 -6.79
CA LEU A 80 1.64 -12.58 -7.15
C LEU A 80 2.34 -11.77 -6.06
N GLY A 81 3.17 -10.86 -6.47
CA GLY A 81 3.84 -9.89 -5.60
C GLY A 81 3.38 -8.48 -5.91
N TYR A 82 3.39 -7.63 -4.89
CA TYR A 82 2.91 -6.25 -4.96
C TYR A 82 3.80 -5.31 -4.16
N ARG A 83 3.97 -4.09 -4.68
CA ARG A 83 4.43 -2.94 -3.90
C ARG A 83 3.57 -1.74 -4.25
N ILE A 84 2.94 -1.15 -3.25
CA ILE A 84 2.13 0.06 -3.37
C ILE A 84 2.91 1.19 -2.72
N GLN A 85 3.42 2.09 -3.55
CA GLN A 85 4.02 3.35 -3.15
C GLN A 85 2.89 4.36 -3.06
N PHE A 86 2.38 4.55 -1.85
CA PHE A 86 1.13 5.27 -1.69
C PHE A 86 1.33 6.78 -1.73
N ASN A 87 2.25 7.31 -0.93
CA ASN A 87 2.52 8.75 -0.88
C ASN A 87 3.92 9.03 -0.33
N ASN A 88 4.66 9.92 -0.96
CA ASN A 88 6.00 10.35 -0.55
C ASN A 88 6.12 11.85 -0.29
N ALA A 89 5.00 12.54 -0.03
CA ALA A 89 4.98 14.00 0.12
C ALA A 89 5.84 14.50 1.29
N ILE A 90 5.98 13.70 2.35
CA ILE A 90 6.76 14.07 3.54
C ILE A 90 8.07 13.31 3.72
N GLY A 91 8.39 12.41 2.80
CA GLY A 91 9.64 11.64 2.83
C GLY A 91 9.55 10.34 2.02
N PRO A 92 10.62 9.53 1.99
CA PRO A 92 10.63 8.27 1.27
C PRO A 92 9.47 7.36 1.65
N TYR A 93 9.01 6.58 0.70
CA TYR A 93 7.99 5.55 0.98
C TYR A 93 8.50 4.61 2.07
N LYS A 94 7.66 4.32 3.05
CA LYS A 94 8.00 3.44 4.16
C LYS A 94 6.79 2.60 4.54
N GLY A 95 6.97 1.28 4.59
CA GLY A 95 5.92 0.36 5.01
C GLY A 95 6.29 -1.09 4.85
N GLY A 96 5.56 -1.97 5.55
CA GLY A 96 5.83 -3.40 5.63
C GLY A 96 5.53 -4.19 4.36
N LEU A 97 6.11 -5.38 4.30
CA LEU A 97 5.75 -6.45 3.37
C LEU A 97 4.97 -7.51 4.15
N ARG A 98 3.81 -7.92 3.61
CA ARG A 98 2.96 -8.97 4.18
C ARG A 98 2.95 -10.19 3.27
N PHE A 99 3.27 -11.36 3.84
CA PHE A 99 3.10 -12.65 3.15
C PHE A 99 1.97 -13.43 3.82
N HIS A 100 0.84 -13.47 3.14
CA HIS A 100 -0.35 -14.17 3.62
C HIS A 100 -1.29 -14.47 2.44
N PRO A 101 -2.00 -15.60 2.43
CA PRO A 101 -2.92 -15.96 1.35
C PRO A 101 -4.01 -14.92 1.05
N SER A 102 -4.39 -14.12 2.05
CA SER A 102 -5.40 -13.07 1.87
C SER A 102 -4.90 -11.81 1.18
N VAL A 103 -3.60 -11.68 0.93
CA VAL A 103 -3.03 -10.49 0.30
C VAL A 103 -3.56 -10.32 -1.12
N ASN A 104 -4.13 -9.15 -1.36
CA ASN A 104 -4.61 -8.69 -2.66
C ASN A 104 -4.43 -7.16 -2.77
N PRO A 105 -4.63 -6.56 -3.95
CA PRO A 105 -4.46 -5.11 -4.13
C PRO A 105 -5.34 -4.25 -3.21
N SER A 106 -6.59 -4.65 -2.95
CA SER A 106 -7.50 -3.90 -2.08
C SER A 106 -6.98 -3.80 -0.65
N ILE A 107 -6.56 -4.94 -0.07
CA ILE A 107 -6.00 -4.99 1.29
C ILE A 107 -4.71 -4.18 1.37
N LEU A 108 -3.82 -4.27 0.38
CA LEU A 108 -2.57 -3.52 0.38
C LEU A 108 -2.79 -2.01 0.17
N LYS A 109 -3.77 -1.60 -0.62
CA LYS A 109 -4.17 -0.20 -0.73
C LYS A 109 -4.73 0.33 0.59
N PHE A 110 -5.60 -0.43 1.23
CA PHE A 110 -6.11 -0.13 2.57
C PHE A 110 -4.96 0.09 3.57
N LEU A 111 -4.06 -0.86 3.67
CA LEU A 111 -2.93 -0.78 4.59
C LEU A 111 -1.93 0.33 4.23
N GLY A 112 -1.69 0.56 2.95
CA GLY A 112 -0.83 1.65 2.48
C GLY A 112 -1.44 3.02 2.75
N PHE A 113 -2.73 3.17 2.58
CA PHE A 113 -3.46 4.39 2.92
C PHE A 113 -3.37 4.71 4.42
N GLU A 114 -3.62 3.73 5.28
CA GLU A 114 -3.44 3.90 6.73
C GLU A 114 -1.99 4.20 7.11
N GLN A 115 -1.03 3.61 6.40
CA GLN A 115 0.40 3.81 6.69
C GLN A 115 0.84 5.26 6.51
N ILE A 116 0.23 6.01 5.59
CA ILE A 116 0.52 7.44 5.41
C ILE A 116 0.29 8.19 6.73
N PHE A 117 -0.86 7.97 7.35
CA PHE A 117 -1.26 8.67 8.58
C PHE A 117 -0.43 8.21 9.77
N LYS A 118 -0.18 6.90 9.89
CA LYS A 118 0.70 6.37 10.94
C LYS A 118 2.08 7.02 10.90
N ASN A 119 2.69 7.10 9.73
CA ASN A 119 4.02 7.67 9.56
C ASN A 119 4.00 9.19 9.78
N ALA A 120 2.99 9.91 9.32
CA ALA A 120 2.83 11.34 9.55
C ALA A 120 2.74 11.67 11.04
N LEU A 121 2.03 10.87 11.82
CA LEU A 121 1.89 11.05 13.27
C LEU A 121 3.20 10.83 14.05
N THR A 122 4.19 10.18 13.47
CA THR A 122 5.52 10.04 14.10
C THR A 122 6.33 11.34 14.09
N THR A 123 5.93 12.33 13.31
CA THR A 123 6.67 13.57 13.02
C THR A 123 7.99 13.37 12.25
N LEU A 124 8.32 12.14 11.89
CA LEU A 124 9.49 11.82 11.08
C LEU A 124 9.21 12.00 9.58
N PRO A 125 10.24 12.32 8.77
CA PRO A 125 10.07 12.53 7.33
C PRO A 125 9.95 11.20 6.57
N MET A 126 8.84 10.50 6.76
CA MET A 126 8.53 9.22 6.14
C MET A 126 7.19 9.28 5.42
N GLY A 127 7.17 8.87 4.16
CA GLY A 127 5.95 8.61 3.41
C GLY A 127 5.30 7.29 3.77
N GLY A 128 4.37 6.82 2.96
CA GLY A 128 3.64 5.57 3.18
C GLY A 128 3.71 4.62 1.99
N ALA A 129 3.96 3.36 2.29
CA ALA A 129 3.93 2.25 1.33
C ALA A 129 3.44 0.97 2.00
N LYS A 130 3.03 0.02 1.18
CA LYS A 130 2.72 -1.34 1.61
C LYS A 130 2.98 -2.30 0.46
N GLY A 131 3.38 -3.52 0.80
CA GLY A 131 3.59 -4.55 -0.21
C GLY A 131 3.38 -5.93 0.34
N GLY A 132 3.68 -6.92 -0.48
CA GLY A 132 3.59 -8.30 -0.07
C GLY A 132 3.21 -9.26 -1.19
N SER A 133 2.75 -10.43 -0.80
CA SER A 133 2.37 -11.49 -1.71
C SER A 133 1.29 -12.37 -1.07
N ASP A 134 0.52 -13.06 -1.92
CA ASP A 134 -0.39 -14.12 -1.53
C ASP A 134 0.33 -15.42 -1.09
N PHE A 135 1.66 -15.41 -1.10
CA PHE A 135 2.48 -16.50 -0.58
C PHE A 135 2.21 -16.74 0.91
N ASN A 136 2.04 -18.01 1.27
CA ASN A 136 1.87 -18.42 2.65
C ASN A 136 3.18 -19.03 3.20
N PRO A 137 3.94 -18.33 4.05
CA PRO A 137 5.19 -18.86 4.61
C PRO A 137 4.95 -19.94 5.67
N LYS A 138 3.72 -20.04 6.18
CA LYS A 138 3.39 -21.02 7.21
C LYS A 138 3.48 -22.45 6.66
N GLY A 139 4.24 -23.31 7.34
CA GLY A 139 4.46 -24.69 6.91
C GLY A 139 5.46 -24.88 5.78
N LYS A 140 6.11 -23.81 5.33
CA LYS A 140 7.20 -23.87 4.34
C LYS A 140 8.55 -24.09 5.03
N SER A 141 9.45 -24.83 4.36
CA SER A 141 10.83 -24.96 4.81
C SER A 141 11.60 -23.64 4.67
N ASP A 142 12.69 -23.49 5.39
CA ASP A 142 13.55 -22.31 5.26
C ASP A 142 14.11 -22.17 3.83
N ARG A 143 14.36 -23.30 3.16
CA ARG A 143 14.82 -23.31 1.76
C ARG A 143 13.73 -22.83 0.80
N GLU A 144 12.49 -23.23 1.02
CA GLU A 144 11.34 -22.74 0.23
C GLU A 144 11.13 -21.24 0.42
N VAL A 145 11.15 -20.76 1.68
CA VAL A 145 11.02 -19.34 1.99
C VAL A 145 12.16 -18.54 1.35
N MET A 146 13.40 -19.06 1.41
CA MET A 146 14.54 -18.41 0.75
C MET A 146 14.35 -18.31 -0.77
N ARG A 147 13.97 -19.41 -1.43
CA ARG A 147 13.72 -19.39 -2.88
C ARG A 147 12.61 -18.42 -3.26
N PHE A 148 11.53 -18.40 -2.48
CA PHE A 148 10.47 -17.44 -2.68
C PHE A 148 10.95 -15.99 -2.51
N CYS A 149 11.64 -15.68 -1.41
CA CYS A 149 12.14 -14.32 -1.14
C CYS A 149 13.13 -13.85 -2.22
N GLN A 150 14.01 -14.73 -2.68
CA GLN A 150 14.94 -14.42 -3.79
C GLN A 150 14.16 -14.08 -5.07
N ALA A 151 13.18 -14.90 -5.45
CA ALA A 151 12.35 -14.65 -6.62
C ALA A 151 11.51 -13.35 -6.47
N PHE A 152 10.99 -13.08 -5.29
CA PHE A 152 10.28 -11.85 -4.98
C PHE A 152 11.19 -10.62 -5.12
N MET A 153 12.41 -10.68 -4.59
CA MET A 153 13.37 -9.58 -4.65
C MET A 153 13.94 -9.34 -6.05
N VAL A 154 14.03 -10.35 -6.91
CA VAL A 154 14.39 -10.15 -8.32
C VAL A 154 13.46 -9.16 -9.01
N GLU A 155 12.19 -9.13 -8.64
CA GLU A 155 11.21 -8.19 -9.17
C GLU A 155 11.18 -6.87 -8.41
N LEU A 156 11.33 -6.90 -7.08
CA LEU A 156 11.14 -5.72 -6.23
C LEU A 156 12.35 -4.79 -6.17
N TRP A 157 13.58 -5.30 -6.20
CA TRP A 157 14.79 -4.55 -5.84
C TRP A 157 14.97 -3.23 -6.58
N ARG A 158 14.56 -3.16 -7.84
CA ARG A 158 14.71 -1.95 -8.68
C ARG A 158 13.78 -0.81 -8.28
N HIS A 159 12.79 -1.09 -7.44
CA HIS A 159 11.76 -0.11 -7.02
C HIS A 159 11.97 0.40 -5.62
N ILE A 160 12.91 -0.15 -4.87
CA ILE A 160 13.19 0.18 -3.47
C ILE A 160 14.61 0.70 -3.27
N GLY A 161 14.83 1.33 -2.14
CA GLY A 161 16.13 1.88 -1.75
C GLY A 161 16.03 2.79 -0.54
N PRO A 162 17.14 3.08 0.13
CA PRO A 162 17.14 3.80 1.42
C PRO A 162 16.56 5.22 1.34
N GLU A 163 16.64 5.85 0.18
CA GLU A 163 16.13 7.20 -0.04
C GLU A 163 14.87 7.25 -0.91
N THR A 164 14.37 6.10 -1.34
CA THR A 164 13.23 5.99 -2.24
C THR A 164 12.06 5.30 -1.57
N ASP A 165 12.25 4.05 -1.17
CA ASP A 165 11.21 3.18 -0.60
C ASP A 165 11.85 2.14 0.32
N VAL A 166 11.53 2.19 1.61
CA VAL A 166 12.13 1.34 2.63
C VAL A 166 11.10 0.32 3.14
N PRO A 167 11.21 -0.96 2.73
CA PRO A 167 10.38 -2.03 3.27
C PRO A 167 10.68 -2.33 4.73
N ALA A 168 9.72 -2.97 5.38
CA ALA A 168 9.84 -3.50 6.74
C ALA A 168 9.08 -4.81 6.87
N GLY A 169 9.17 -5.48 8.01
CA GLY A 169 8.36 -6.64 8.33
C GLY A 169 6.90 -6.29 8.60
N ASP A 170 6.04 -7.28 8.43
CA ASP A 170 4.61 -7.27 8.74
C ASP A 170 4.15 -8.74 8.92
N ILE A 171 2.86 -9.03 8.88
CA ILE A 171 2.33 -10.40 8.99
C ILE A 171 3.01 -11.32 7.97
N GLY A 172 3.58 -12.43 8.45
CA GLY A 172 4.27 -13.41 7.62
C GLY A 172 5.66 -13.00 7.15
N VAL A 173 6.16 -11.84 7.57
CA VAL A 173 7.52 -11.36 7.26
C VAL A 173 8.20 -10.93 8.55
N GLY A 174 8.97 -11.83 9.11
CA GLY A 174 9.77 -11.63 10.31
C GLY A 174 11.26 -11.84 10.05
N GLY A 175 12.02 -12.12 11.11
CA GLY A 175 13.47 -12.30 11.01
C GLY A 175 13.93 -13.46 10.12
N ARG A 176 13.04 -14.42 9.82
CA ARG A 176 13.33 -15.51 8.89
C ARG A 176 13.24 -15.08 7.43
N GLU A 177 12.28 -14.21 7.11
CA GLU A 177 12.01 -13.72 5.77
C GLU A 177 12.89 -12.52 5.38
N ILE A 178 13.36 -11.75 6.36
CA ILE A 178 14.28 -10.63 6.18
C ILE A 178 15.72 -11.13 6.02
#